data_caefb2074a243a86277910e9b72fdcda
#
_entry.id   caefb2074a243a86277910e9b72fdcda
#
_cell.length_a   1.000
_cell.length_b   1.000
_cell.length_c   1.000
_cell.angle_alpha   90.00
_cell.angle_beta   90.00
_cell.angle_gamma   90.00
#
_symmetry.space_group_name_H-M   'P 1'
#
loop_
_entity.id
_entity.type
_entity.pdbx_description
1 polymer ?
#
loop_
_entity_poly.entity_id
_entity_poly.type
_entity_poly.pdbx_seq_one_letter_code
_entity_poly.pdbx_strand_id
1 'polypeptide(L)'
;IAPIRTTVRLDASYTHTRYLNEQLSAYYQNGWSHTSLPDRSYQYVGIYANGGGATNHVANGKITHNLDANLTTITHIPQARLIITCRLEMSVLRRSRALSMYNGNPYAFTVTDTGKTPTGEDIYAGKSYTAVYPVSYMDLDGNVHPFTEAQAADPAFANLILKSANAYTFAQDGYGPYMSANLSITKEIGDHVSLSFFANNFTNSRPYVKSMATGIGAIFTPAFYYGLTCRLKF
;
A
#
# COMPACT_ATOMS: atom_id res chain seq x y z
N ILE A 1 44.36 29.50 -11.52
CA ILE A 1 43.54 28.91 -10.42
C ILE A 1 42.33 28.28 -11.07
N ALA A 2 42.12 26.95 -10.89
CA ALA A 2 40.98 26.30 -11.43
C ALA A 2 39.69 26.77 -10.71
N PRO A 3 38.61 27.12 -11.43
CA PRO A 3 37.41 27.65 -10.81
C PRO A 3 36.67 26.57 -10.01
N ILE A 4 35.94 26.98 -8.97
CA ILE A 4 34.99 26.15 -8.27
C ILE A 4 33.87 25.82 -9.26
N ARG A 5 33.47 24.51 -9.33
CA ARG A 5 32.40 24.04 -10.20
C ARG A 5 31.34 23.40 -9.36
N THR A 6 30.11 23.82 -9.57
CA THR A 6 28.94 23.19 -8.93
C THR A 6 28.01 22.65 -10.02
N THR A 7 27.70 21.37 -9.92
CA THR A 7 26.68 20.71 -10.72
C THR A 7 25.42 20.54 -9.88
N VAL A 8 24.28 20.91 -10.44
CA VAL A 8 22.97 20.70 -9.82
C VAL A 8 22.18 19.74 -10.71
N ARG A 9 21.66 18.69 -10.10
CA ARG A 9 20.87 17.68 -10.77
C ARG A 9 19.55 17.48 -10.02
N LEU A 10 18.46 17.56 -10.76
CA LEU A 10 17.12 17.23 -10.28
C LEU A 10 16.65 15.96 -11.01
N ASP A 11 16.32 14.93 -10.26
CA ASP A 11 15.71 13.69 -10.74
C ASP A 11 14.33 13.57 -10.14
N ALA A 12 13.33 13.24 -10.96
CA ALA A 12 11.99 12.95 -10.51
C ALA A 12 11.49 11.66 -11.15
N SER A 13 10.80 10.85 -10.38
CA SER A 13 10.23 9.59 -10.84
C SER A 13 8.77 9.49 -10.40
N TYR A 14 7.89 9.31 -11.36
CA TYR A 14 6.49 9.01 -11.09
C TYR A 14 6.20 7.56 -11.49
N THR A 15 5.64 6.81 -10.55
CA THR A 15 5.23 5.43 -10.77
C THR A 15 3.73 5.31 -10.56
N HIS A 16 3.05 4.78 -11.58
CA HIS A 16 1.67 4.35 -11.49
C HIS A 16 1.62 2.83 -11.68
N THR A 17 1.04 2.14 -10.74
CA THR A 17 0.83 0.69 -10.84
C THR A 17 -0.65 0.39 -10.62
N ARG A 18 -1.21 -0.44 -11.49
CA ARG A 18 -2.54 -1.04 -11.31
C ARG A 18 -2.43 -2.52 -11.57
N TYR A 19 -2.90 -3.32 -10.62
CA TYR A 19 -3.09 -4.74 -10.84
C TYR A 19 -4.48 -5.17 -10.40
N LEU A 20 -4.98 -6.23 -10.99
CA LEU A 20 -6.25 -6.85 -10.70
C LEU A 20 -6.11 -8.36 -10.91
N ASN A 21 -6.63 -9.15 -9.95
CA ASN A 21 -6.71 -10.59 -10.05
C ASN A 21 -8.17 -11.02 -9.91
N GLU A 22 -8.76 -11.49 -11.00
CA GLU A 22 -10.16 -11.89 -11.08
C GLU A 22 -10.35 -13.41 -10.91
N GLN A 23 -9.42 -14.08 -10.26
CA GLN A 23 -9.55 -15.50 -9.94
C GLN A 23 -10.74 -15.74 -9.01
N LEU A 24 -11.58 -16.71 -9.37
CA LEU A 24 -12.74 -17.09 -8.57
C LEU A 24 -12.36 -18.12 -7.49
N SER A 25 -12.99 -17.98 -6.33
CA SER A 25 -12.87 -18.92 -5.23
C SER A 25 -14.24 -19.17 -4.61
N ALA A 26 -14.53 -20.43 -4.29
CA ALA A 26 -15.78 -20.84 -3.67
C ALA A 26 -15.64 -20.98 -2.15
N TYR A 27 -16.63 -20.49 -1.41
CA TYR A 27 -16.65 -20.52 0.05
C TYR A 27 -18.03 -20.89 0.57
N TYR A 28 -18.08 -21.64 1.67
CA TYR A 28 -19.29 -21.84 2.46
C TYR A 28 -19.61 -20.59 3.30
N GLN A 29 -20.79 -20.58 3.90
CA GLN A 29 -21.33 -19.49 4.72
C GLN A 29 -20.40 -19.06 5.87
N ASN A 30 -19.53 -19.94 6.37
CA ASN A 30 -18.59 -19.64 7.43
C ASN A 30 -17.25 -19.05 6.94
N GLY A 31 -17.13 -18.78 5.65
CA GLY A 31 -15.92 -18.22 5.06
C GLY A 31 -14.80 -19.23 4.76
N TRP A 32 -15.03 -20.52 4.93
CA TRP A 32 -14.06 -21.55 4.57
C TRP A 32 -14.11 -21.86 3.07
N SER A 33 -12.97 -22.04 2.47
CA SER A 33 -12.84 -22.38 1.06
C SER A 33 -13.18 -23.86 0.84
N HIS A 34 -14.02 -24.14 -0.17
CA HIS A 34 -14.41 -25.48 -0.54
C HIS A 34 -14.42 -25.65 -2.07
N THR A 35 -14.11 -26.85 -2.51
CA THR A 35 -14.15 -27.25 -3.91
C THR A 35 -15.26 -28.27 -4.18
N SER A 36 -15.94 -28.73 -3.13
CA SER A 36 -17.03 -29.70 -3.19
C SER A 36 -18.39 -29.03 -3.20
N LEU A 37 -19.39 -29.77 -3.62
CA LEU A 37 -20.80 -29.35 -3.56
C LEU A 37 -21.22 -29.01 -2.13
N PRO A 38 -22.20 -28.09 -1.94
CA PRO A 38 -22.80 -27.80 -0.65
C PRO A 38 -23.44 -29.08 -0.08
N ASP A 39 -23.29 -29.25 1.21
CA ASP A 39 -24.05 -30.29 1.91
C ASP A 39 -25.36 -29.71 2.45
N ARG A 40 -26.17 -30.57 3.11
CA ARG A 40 -27.47 -30.16 3.65
C ARG A 40 -27.39 -29.18 4.83
N SER A 41 -26.23 -28.95 5.40
CA SER A 41 -25.99 -27.94 6.44
C SER A 41 -25.84 -26.53 5.88
N TYR A 42 -25.57 -26.43 4.57
CA TYR A 42 -25.46 -25.17 3.84
C TYR A 42 -26.33 -25.22 2.60
N GLN A 43 -27.17 -24.22 2.43
CA GLN A 43 -28.04 -24.13 1.26
C GLN A 43 -27.31 -23.72 -0.01
N TYR A 44 -26.26 -22.89 0.16
CA TYR A 44 -25.53 -22.29 -0.94
C TYR A 44 -24.04 -22.20 -0.63
N VAL A 45 -23.23 -22.21 -1.68
CA VAL A 45 -21.82 -21.86 -1.63
C VAL A 45 -21.60 -20.57 -2.42
N GLY A 46 -21.08 -19.52 -1.79
CA GLY A 46 -20.72 -18.27 -2.47
C GLY A 46 -19.43 -18.43 -3.29
N ILE A 47 -19.42 -17.84 -4.48
CA ILE A 47 -18.26 -17.78 -5.37
C ILE A 47 -17.82 -16.33 -5.47
N TYR A 48 -16.59 -16.03 -5.06
CA TYR A 48 -16.07 -14.67 -4.91
C TYR A 48 -14.88 -14.44 -5.84
N ALA A 49 -14.79 -13.21 -6.36
CA ALA A 49 -13.65 -12.75 -7.13
C ALA A 49 -12.58 -12.18 -6.20
N ASN A 50 -11.74 -13.04 -5.66
CA ASN A 50 -10.63 -12.64 -4.83
C ASN A 50 -9.35 -13.37 -5.24
N GLY A 51 -8.24 -12.78 -5.07
CA GLY A 51 -6.95 -13.32 -5.45
C GLY A 51 -6.47 -14.58 -4.71
N GLY A 52 -7.37 -15.30 -4.07
CA GLY A 52 -7.03 -16.52 -3.33
C GLY A 52 -6.56 -16.26 -1.89
N GLY A 53 -7.03 -17.07 -0.97
CA GLY A 53 -6.68 -17.00 0.44
C GLY A 53 -7.92 -16.77 1.32
N ALA A 54 -8.11 -17.67 2.25
CA ALA A 54 -9.38 -17.91 2.93
C ALA A 54 -9.84 -16.80 3.91
N THR A 55 -9.08 -15.77 4.22
CA THR A 55 -9.40 -14.94 5.38
C THR A 55 -9.51 -13.44 5.15
N ASN A 56 -9.16 -12.92 3.97
CA ASN A 56 -9.18 -11.48 3.70
C ASN A 56 -9.67 -11.16 2.27
N HIS A 57 -10.86 -11.64 1.94
CA HIS A 57 -11.42 -11.64 0.58
C HIS A 57 -11.98 -10.31 0.14
N VAL A 58 -11.45 -9.21 0.64
CA VAL A 58 -12.04 -7.92 0.46
C VAL A 58 -11.57 -7.26 -0.83
N ALA A 59 -10.29 -7.39 -1.15
CA ALA A 59 -9.70 -6.73 -2.32
C ALA A 59 -9.02 -7.75 -3.23
N ASN A 60 -9.22 -7.61 -4.54
CA ASN A 60 -8.55 -8.41 -5.56
C ASN A 60 -7.58 -7.61 -6.43
N GLY A 61 -7.35 -6.36 -6.09
CA GLY A 61 -6.43 -5.52 -6.81
C GLY A 61 -6.04 -4.25 -6.04
N LYS A 62 -5.15 -3.49 -6.62
CA LYS A 62 -4.67 -2.23 -6.05
C LYS A 62 -4.22 -1.26 -7.12
N ILE A 63 -4.45 0.02 -6.88
CA ILE A 63 -3.85 1.12 -7.63
C ILE A 63 -2.87 1.83 -6.70
N THR A 64 -1.68 2.17 -7.20
CA THR A 64 -0.70 2.98 -6.47
C THR A 64 -0.18 4.11 -7.34
N HIS A 65 0.10 5.24 -6.71
CA HIS A 65 0.74 6.40 -7.30
C HIS A 65 1.86 6.86 -6.38
N ASN A 66 3.07 6.90 -6.87
CA ASN A 66 4.23 7.38 -6.14
C ASN A 66 4.96 8.42 -6.96
N LEU A 67 5.32 9.53 -6.34
CA LEU A 67 6.20 10.55 -6.91
C LEU A 67 7.35 10.78 -5.94
N ASP A 68 8.55 10.49 -6.39
CA ASP A 68 9.78 10.72 -5.67
C ASP A 68 10.64 11.74 -6.44
N ALA A 69 11.35 12.59 -5.74
CA ALA A 69 12.27 13.55 -6.33
C ALA A 69 13.58 13.62 -5.54
N ASN A 70 14.67 13.80 -6.25
CA ASN A 70 16.00 13.97 -5.67
C ASN A 70 16.66 15.20 -6.23
N LEU A 71 17.11 16.10 -5.36
CA LEU A 71 17.97 17.22 -5.73
C LEU A 71 19.38 16.93 -5.25
N THR A 72 20.31 16.81 -6.18
CA THR A 72 21.73 16.56 -5.88
C THR A 72 22.56 17.78 -6.30
N THR A 73 23.38 18.28 -5.40
CA THR A 73 24.41 19.27 -5.72
C THR A 73 25.78 18.66 -5.50
N ILE A 74 26.67 18.82 -6.48
CA ILE A 74 28.06 18.36 -6.41
C ILE A 74 28.95 19.57 -6.65
N THR A 75 29.67 19.97 -5.62
CA THR A 75 30.63 21.11 -5.68
C THR A 75 32.04 20.57 -5.64
N HIS A 76 32.78 20.84 -6.69
CA HIS A 76 34.20 20.52 -6.80
C HIS A 76 35.04 21.78 -6.56
N ILE A 77 35.94 21.74 -5.59
CA ILE A 77 36.91 22.80 -5.22
C ILE A 77 38.32 22.27 -5.51
N PRO A 78 38.85 22.46 -6.74
CA PRO A 78 40.13 21.85 -7.14
C PRO A 78 41.32 22.29 -6.30
N GLN A 79 41.37 23.57 -5.90
CA GLN A 79 42.45 24.10 -5.07
C GLN A 79 42.59 23.41 -3.72
N ALA A 80 41.43 22.98 -3.17
CA ALA A 80 41.38 22.24 -1.93
C ALA A 80 41.35 20.72 -2.14
N ARG A 81 41.35 20.23 -3.39
CA ARG A 81 41.11 18.81 -3.72
C ARG A 81 39.91 18.26 -2.95
N LEU A 82 38.77 19.00 -2.97
CA LEU A 82 37.61 18.76 -2.18
C LEU A 82 36.38 18.61 -3.08
N ILE A 83 35.56 17.57 -2.80
CA ILE A 83 34.27 17.35 -3.42
C ILE A 83 33.22 17.33 -2.33
N ILE A 84 32.20 18.18 -2.44
CA ILE A 84 31.08 18.24 -1.53
C ILE A 84 29.84 17.82 -2.31
N THR A 85 29.17 16.76 -1.87
CA THR A 85 27.92 16.30 -2.42
C THR A 85 26.83 16.45 -1.38
N CYS A 86 25.77 17.18 -1.71
CA CYS A 86 24.55 17.25 -0.92
C CYS A 86 23.41 16.68 -1.73
N ARG A 87 22.62 15.76 -1.14
CA ARG A 87 21.47 15.15 -1.76
C ARG A 87 20.24 15.28 -0.88
N LEU A 88 19.22 15.92 -1.42
CA LEU A 88 17.91 16.01 -0.82
C LEU A 88 17.03 14.94 -1.48
N GLU A 89 16.53 14.00 -0.68
CA GLU A 89 15.63 12.93 -1.10
C GLU A 89 14.23 13.23 -0.60
N MET A 90 13.26 13.29 -1.51
CA MET A 90 11.89 13.69 -1.22
C MET A 90 10.93 12.62 -1.72
N SER A 91 10.05 12.16 -0.85
CA SER A 91 8.82 11.46 -1.25
C SER A 91 7.70 12.50 -1.30
N VAL A 92 7.28 12.86 -2.51
CA VAL A 92 6.33 13.95 -2.74
C VAL A 92 4.90 13.47 -2.66
N LEU A 93 4.65 12.27 -3.21
CA LEU A 93 3.31 11.67 -3.27
C LEU A 93 3.39 10.18 -2.99
N ARG A 94 2.54 9.73 -2.08
CA ARG A 94 2.26 8.31 -1.84
C ARG A 94 0.75 8.16 -1.74
N ARG A 95 0.14 7.50 -2.74
CA ARG A 95 -1.30 7.23 -2.77
C ARG A 95 -1.54 5.80 -3.19
N SER A 96 -2.52 5.18 -2.56
CA SER A 96 -2.96 3.85 -2.94
C SER A 96 -4.44 3.66 -2.65
N ARG A 97 -5.08 2.77 -3.40
CA ARG A 97 -6.45 2.33 -3.16
C ARG A 97 -6.59 0.87 -3.53
N ALA A 98 -7.20 0.09 -2.65
CA ALA A 98 -7.60 -1.27 -2.95
C ALA A 98 -8.76 -1.29 -3.96
N LEU A 99 -8.83 -2.33 -4.77
CA LEU A 99 -9.88 -2.57 -5.74
C LEU A 99 -10.63 -3.85 -5.39
N SER A 100 -11.93 -3.86 -5.71
CA SER A 100 -12.81 -5.01 -5.64
C SER A 100 -13.62 -5.07 -6.93
N MET A 101 -13.07 -5.70 -7.96
CA MET A 101 -13.65 -5.67 -9.31
C MET A 101 -13.72 -7.07 -9.89
N TYR A 102 -14.83 -7.36 -10.60
CA TYR A 102 -14.97 -8.55 -11.43
C TYR A 102 -15.75 -8.20 -12.70
N ASN A 103 -15.20 -8.54 -13.87
CA ASN A 103 -15.80 -8.20 -15.16
C ASN A 103 -16.22 -6.72 -15.26
N GLY A 104 -15.36 -5.81 -14.73
CA GLY A 104 -15.62 -4.38 -14.74
C GLY A 104 -16.56 -3.85 -13.65
N ASN A 105 -17.17 -4.73 -12.82
CA ASN A 105 -18.10 -4.35 -11.77
C ASN A 105 -17.48 -4.50 -10.38
N PRO A 106 -17.73 -3.57 -9.44
CA PRO A 106 -17.32 -3.73 -8.05
C PRO A 106 -18.19 -4.80 -7.36
N TYR A 107 -17.57 -5.58 -6.47
CA TYR A 107 -18.27 -6.60 -5.68
C TYR A 107 -18.15 -6.39 -4.16
N ALA A 108 -17.44 -5.38 -3.71
CA ALA A 108 -17.34 -5.06 -2.30
C ALA A 108 -17.52 -3.56 -2.07
N PHE A 109 -18.24 -3.23 -1.01
CA PHE A 109 -18.68 -1.86 -0.71
C PHE A 109 -18.53 -1.56 0.77
N THR A 110 -18.29 -0.28 1.10
CA THR A 110 -18.43 0.21 2.47
C THR A 110 -19.91 0.45 2.76
N VAL A 111 -20.41 -0.17 3.80
CA VAL A 111 -21.81 -0.09 4.24
C VAL A 111 -21.84 0.39 5.69
N THR A 112 -22.84 1.16 6.04
CA THR A 112 -23.13 1.51 7.45
C THR A 112 -24.36 0.69 7.87
N ASP A 113 -24.15 -0.18 8.86
CA ASP A 113 -25.25 -0.97 9.39
C ASP A 113 -26.14 -0.11 10.28
N THR A 114 -27.42 -0.02 9.94
CA THR A 114 -28.44 0.71 10.69
C THR A 114 -29.43 -0.23 11.39
N GLY A 115 -29.30 -1.55 11.17
CA GLY A 115 -30.19 -2.57 11.66
C GLY A 115 -29.75 -3.27 12.95
N LYS A 116 -30.72 -3.83 13.67
CA LYS A 116 -30.48 -4.79 14.74
C LYS A 116 -30.56 -6.19 14.13
N THR A 117 -29.58 -7.05 14.43
CA THR A 117 -29.74 -8.47 14.12
C THR A 117 -30.87 -9.08 14.95
N PRO A 118 -31.53 -10.13 14.47
CA PRO A 118 -32.58 -10.84 15.23
C PRO A 118 -32.09 -11.38 16.58
N THR A 119 -30.77 -11.54 16.75
CA THR A 119 -30.12 -12.02 17.98
C THR A 119 -29.68 -10.91 18.94
N GLY A 120 -29.86 -9.63 18.58
CA GLY A 120 -29.65 -8.50 19.49
C GLY A 120 -28.23 -8.00 19.62
N GLU A 121 -27.21 -8.72 19.10
CA GLU A 121 -25.81 -8.32 19.18
C GLU A 121 -25.16 -8.25 17.80
N ASP A 122 -25.46 -7.20 17.03
CA ASP A 122 -24.69 -6.92 15.83
C ASP A 122 -23.48 -6.06 16.19
N ILE A 123 -22.30 -6.64 16.12
CA ILE A 123 -21.03 -5.91 16.33
C ILE A 123 -20.84 -4.76 15.36
N TYR A 124 -21.59 -4.73 14.25
CA TYR A 124 -21.56 -3.70 13.22
C TYR A 124 -22.66 -2.66 13.36
N ALA A 125 -23.64 -2.84 14.25
CA ALA A 125 -24.77 -1.92 14.42
C ALA A 125 -24.30 -0.47 14.61
N GLY A 126 -24.77 0.44 13.74
CA GLY A 126 -24.37 1.85 13.76
C GLY A 126 -22.92 2.11 13.36
N LYS A 127 -22.15 1.10 12.92
CA LYS A 127 -20.78 1.20 12.47
C LYS A 127 -20.68 0.92 10.97
N SER A 128 -19.71 1.57 10.34
CA SER A 128 -19.36 1.24 8.95
C SER A 128 -18.49 -0.01 8.89
N TYR A 129 -18.74 -0.86 7.91
CA TYR A 129 -17.98 -2.06 7.61
C TYR A 129 -17.87 -2.25 6.10
N THR A 130 -17.02 -3.16 5.65
CA THR A 130 -16.99 -3.58 4.25
C THR A 130 -17.82 -4.83 4.07
N ALA A 131 -18.81 -4.77 3.16
CA ALA A 131 -19.58 -5.91 2.70
C ALA A 131 -18.99 -6.44 1.38
N VAL A 132 -18.74 -7.75 1.30
CA VAL A 132 -18.23 -8.45 0.12
C VAL A 132 -19.30 -9.37 -0.40
N TYR A 133 -19.74 -9.10 -1.62
CA TYR A 133 -20.78 -9.87 -2.29
C TYR A 133 -20.16 -10.96 -3.17
N PRO A 134 -20.74 -12.17 -3.21
CA PRO A 134 -20.33 -13.16 -4.20
C PRO A 134 -20.69 -12.67 -5.62
N VAL A 135 -19.95 -13.10 -6.63
CA VAL A 135 -20.27 -12.83 -8.04
C VAL A 135 -21.26 -13.86 -8.58
N SER A 136 -21.27 -15.05 -7.96
CA SER A 136 -22.21 -16.14 -8.22
C SER A 136 -22.35 -17.02 -6.98
N TYR A 137 -23.30 -17.94 -7.02
CA TYR A 137 -23.47 -18.94 -5.96
C TYR A 137 -23.80 -20.30 -6.56
N MET A 138 -23.49 -21.36 -5.85
CA MET A 138 -23.82 -22.74 -6.20
C MET A 138 -24.92 -23.26 -5.25
N ASP A 139 -25.95 -23.89 -5.83
CA ASP A 139 -27.03 -24.53 -5.08
C ASP A 139 -26.65 -25.95 -4.66
N LEU A 140 -27.61 -26.66 -4.00
CA LEU A 140 -27.42 -28.03 -3.53
C LEU A 140 -27.28 -29.06 -4.65
N ASP A 141 -27.77 -28.74 -5.84
CA ASP A 141 -27.69 -29.61 -7.03
C ASP A 141 -26.38 -29.37 -7.80
N GLY A 142 -25.58 -28.40 -7.38
CA GLY A 142 -24.30 -28.03 -7.98
C GLY A 142 -24.42 -27.05 -9.15
N ASN A 143 -25.61 -26.48 -9.39
CA ASN A 143 -25.78 -25.48 -10.43
C ASN A 143 -25.26 -24.12 -9.95
N VAL A 144 -24.59 -23.43 -10.84
CA VAL A 144 -24.05 -22.09 -10.57
C VAL A 144 -24.98 -21.02 -11.12
N HIS A 145 -25.36 -20.11 -10.26
CA HIS A 145 -26.30 -19.02 -10.56
C HIS A 145 -25.61 -17.66 -10.34
N PRO A 146 -25.94 -16.63 -11.10
CA PRO A 146 -25.42 -15.26 -10.84
C PRO A 146 -26.00 -14.73 -9.53
N PHE A 147 -25.18 -14.04 -8.75
CA PHE A 147 -25.63 -13.32 -7.56
C PHE A 147 -26.02 -11.90 -7.96
N THR A 148 -27.27 -11.55 -7.78
CA THR A 148 -27.83 -10.26 -8.21
C THR A 148 -28.33 -9.46 -7.00
N GLU A 149 -28.85 -8.25 -7.25
CA GLU A 149 -29.48 -7.43 -6.20
C GLU A 149 -30.68 -8.14 -5.54
N ALA A 150 -31.38 -9.00 -6.28
CA ALA A 150 -32.50 -9.78 -5.73
C ALA A 150 -32.02 -10.75 -4.64
N GLN A 151 -30.92 -11.47 -4.88
CA GLN A 151 -30.29 -12.34 -3.87
C GLN A 151 -29.70 -11.52 -2.72
N ALA A 152 -29.15 -10.36 -3.01
CA ALA A 152 -28.60 -9.51 -1.95
C ALA A 152 -29.66 -9.00 -0.98
N ALA A 153 -30.91 -8.84 -1.43
CA ALA A 153 -32.06 -8.42 -0.62
C ALA A 153 -32.76 -9.57 0.10
N ASP A 154 -32.53 -10.83 -0.30
CA ASP A 154 -33.17 -11.99 0.25
C ASP A 154 -32.43 -12.50 1.50
N PRO A 155 -33.10 -12.61 2.66
CA PRO A 155 -32.52 -13.15 3.89
C PRO A 155 -31.90 -14.55 3.75
N ALA A 156 -32.39 -15.38 2.83
CA ALA A 156 -31.84 -16.70 2.57
C ALA A 156 -30.37 -16.67 2.11
N PHE A 157 -29.93 -15.59 1.48
CA PHE A 157 -28.57 -15.38 0.99
C PHE A 157 -27.71 -14.48 1.89
N ALA A 158 -28.26 -14.01 3.01
CA ALA A 158 -27.55 -13.04 3.87
C ALA A 158 -26.19 -13.56 4.35
N ASN A 159 -26.07 -14.86 4.58
CA ASN A 159 -24.83 -15.49 5.02
C ASN A 159 -23.74 -15.55 3.94
N LEU A 160 -24.09 -15.33 2.67
CA LEU A 160 -23.13 -15.25 1.58
C LEU A 160 -22.49 -13.86 1.48
N ILE A 161 -23.04 -12.85 2.14
CA ILE A 161 -22.46 -11.52 2.17
C ILE A 161 -21.45 -11.47 3.31
N LEU A 162 -20.16 -11.50 2.96
CA LEU A 162 -19.09 -11.47 3.95
C LEU A 162 -18.94 -10.06 4.53
N LYS A 163 -18.76 -9.96 5.84
CA LYS A 163 -18.60 -8.69 6.55
C LYS A 163 -17.21 -8.58 7.14
N SER A 164 -16.57 -7.42 6.95
CA SER A 164 -15.28 -7.08 7.55
C SER A 164 -15.39 -5.80 8.37
N ALA A 165 -14.84 -5.78 9.56
CA ALA A 165 -14.82 -4.59 10.41
C ALA A 165 -14.01 -3.41 9.82
N ASN A 166 -13.24 -3.64 8.76
CA ASN A 166 -12.36 -2.64 8.14
C ASN A 166 -13.13 -1.80 7.12
N ALA A 167 -13.88 -0.81 7.57
CA ALA A 167 -14.63 0.10 6.71
C ALA A 167 -13.75 0.92 5.74
N TYR A 168 -12.50 1.13 6.08
CA TYR A 168 -11.55 1.94 5.30
C TYR A 168 -10.82 1.17 4.18
N THR A 169 -11.11 -0.13 3.98
CA THR A 169 -10.37 -0.98 3.04
C THR A 169 -10.30 -0.41 1.62
N PHE A 170 -11.37 0.21 1.14
CA PHE A 170 -11.43 0.83 -0.20
C PHE A 170 -11.24 2.34 -0.18
N ALA A 171 -11.00 2.95 0.97
CA ALA A 171 -10.66 4.35 1.05
C ALA A 171 -9.31 4.60 0.37
N GLN A 172 -9.15 5.79 -0.18
CA GLN A 172 -7.85 6.21 -0.66
C GLN A 172 -6.90 6.37 0.53
N ASP A 173 -5.85 5.57 0.55
CA ASP A 173 -4.77 5.68 1.51
C ASP A 173 -3.56 6.41 0.92
N GLY A 174 -2.65 6.80 1.78
CA GLY A 174 -1.40 7.43 1.44
C GLY A 174 -0.80 8.21 2.59
N TYR A 175 0.34 8.79 2.31
CA TYR A 175 1.08 9.57 3.30
C TYR A 175 1.37 10.96 2.75
N GLY A 176 1.50 11.93 3.66
CA GLY A 176 2.01 13.26 3.35
C GLY A 176 3.47 13.22 2.87
N PRO A 177 3.97 14.32 2.29
CA PRO A 177 5.34 14.38 1.84
C PRO A 177 6.32 14.31 3.01
N TYR A 178 7.48 13.71 2.77
CA TYR A 178 8.60 13.69 3.70
C TYR A 178 9.92 13.74 2.94
N MET A 179 10.98 14.17 3.62
CA MET A 179 12.29 14.33 3.01
C MET A 179 13.42 14.04 4.00
N SER A 180 14.59 13.70 3.45
CA SER A 180 15.85 13.60 4.16
C SER A 180 16.97 14.26 3.36
N ALA A 181 17.98 14.77 4.05
CA ALA A 181 19.14 15.39 3.44
C ALA A 181 20.41 14.64 3.82
N ASN A 182 21.21 14.30 2.80
CA ASN A 182 22.44 13.56 2.93
C ASN A 182 23.63 14.42 2.46
N LEU A 183 24.74 14.31 3.15
CA LEU A 183 25.97 15.05 2.87
C LEU A 183 27.13 14.08 2.71
N SER A 184 27.97 14.30 1.73
CA SER A 184 29.27 13.64 1.60
C SER A 184 30.34 14.67 1.28
N ILE A 185 31.46 14.62 1.99
CA ILE A 185 32.61 15.48 1.78
C ILE A 185 33.80 14.59 1.56
N THR A 186 34.40 14.65 0.37
CA THR A 186 35.58 13.86 0.01
C THR A 186 36.76 14.77 -0.15
N LYS A 187 37.85 14.50 0.57
CA LYS A 187 39.12 15.16 0.50
C LYS A 187 40.16 14.22 -0.06
N GLU A 188 40.85 14.62 -1.15
CA GLU A 188 42.02 13.91 -1.65
C GLU A 188 43.29 14.48 -1.00
N ILE A 189 44.11 13.59 -0.45
CA ILE A 189 45.38 13.89 0.21
C ILE A 189 46.49 13.27 -0.64
N GLY A 190 47.20 14.11 -1.37
CA GLY A 190 48.14 13.63 -2.39
C GLY A 190 47.41 12.84 -3.49
N ASP A 191 48.11 11.88 -4.07
CA ASP A 191 47.56 11.06 -5.19
C ASP A 191 47.09 9.66 -4.74
N HIS A 192 47.43 9.30 -3.49
CA HIS A 192 47.24 7.94 -2.98
C HIS A 192 46.16 7.81 -1.91
N VAL A 193 45.72 8.89 -1.27
CA VAL A 193 44.78 8.82 -0.16
C VAL A 193 43.55 9.67 -0.43
N SER A 194 42.38 9.10 -0.15
CA SER A 194 41.10 9.83 -0.19
C SER A 194 40.36 9.58 1.09
N LEU A 195 39.93 10.64 1.77
CA LEU A 195 39.08 10.59 2.96
C LEU A 195 37.71 11.12 2.61
N SER A 196 36.68 10.35 2.92
CA SER A 196 35.30 10.72 2.71
C SER A 196 34.52 10.67 4.02
N PHE A 197 34.06 11.81 4.48
CA PHE A 197 33.06 11.93 5.53
C PHE A 197 31.67 11.88 4.91
N PHE A 198 30.76 11.12 5.50
CA PHE A 198 29.36 11.12 5.09
C PHE A 198 28.44 11.29 6.29
N ALA A 199 27.31 11.95 6.07
CA ALA A 199 26.25 12.16 7.05
C ALA A 199 24.91 11.96 6.36
N ASN A 200 24.18 10.92 6.78
CA ASN A 200 22.85 10.63 6.25
C ASN A 200 21.79 11.21 7.16
N ASN A 201 20.77 11.80 6.54
CA ASN A 201 19.74 12.58 7.22
C ASN A 201 20.36 13.58 8.23
N PHE A 202 21.31 14.39 7.76
CA PHE A 202 22.06 15.31 8.63
C PHE A 202 21.16 16.39 9.27
N THR A 203 19.99 16.63 8.71
CA THR A 203 18.95 17.49 9.30
C THR A 203 18.19 16.79 10.42
N ASN A 204 18.39 15.46 10.60
CA ASN A 204 17.65 14.59 11.49
C ASN A 204 16.11 14.73 11.32
N SER A 205 15.69 14.97 10.08
CA SER A 205 14.26 15.12 9.75
C SER A 205 13.59 13.76 9.86
N ARG A 206 12.75 13.59 10.87
CA ARG A 206 11.99 12.36 11.16
C ARG A 206 10.52 12.67 11.36
N PRO A 207 9.82 13.18 10.31
CA PRO A 207 8.43 13.54 10.44
C PRO A 207 7.58 12.28 10.71
N TYR A 208 6.67 12.40 11.67
CA TYR A 208 5.64 11.42 11.91
C TYR A 208 4.50 11.68 10.92
N VAL A 209 4.44 10.88 9.86
CA VAL A 209 3.43 11.02 8.81
C VAL A 209 2.30 10.02 9.03
N LYS A 210 1.06 10.49 8.87
CA LYS A 210 -0.14 9.67 9.11
C LYS A 210 -0.73 9.15 7.81
N SER A 211 -1.17 7.89 7.84
CA SER A 211 -2.02 7.31 6.81
C SER A 211 -3.32 8.12 6.68
N MET A 212 -3.72 8.40 5.46
CA MET A 212 -4.95 9.15 5.18
C MET A 212 -6.20 8.35 5.51
N ALA A 213 -6.15 7.02 5.31
CA ALA A 213 -7.28 6.14 5.54
C ALA A 213 -7.45 5.78 7.02
N THR A 214 -6.36 5.47 7.71
CA THR A 214 -6.41 4.90 9.08
C THR A 214 -5.99 5.88 10.16
N GLY A 215 -5.28 6.96 9.82
CA GLY A 215 -4.67 7.88 10.77
C GLY A 215 -3.44 7.29 11.51
N ILE A 216 -3.09 6.03 11.25
CA ILE A 216 -1.91 5.39 11.84
C ILE A 216 -0.67 6.03 11.24
N GLY A 217 0.25 6.44 12.09
CA GLY A 217 1.46 7.12 11.67
C GLY A 217 2.68 6.23 11.62
N ALA A 218 3.64 6.64 10.80
CA ALA A 218 4.94 6.01 10.68
C ALA A 218 6.03 7.07 10.44
N ILE A 219 7.27 6.69 10.71
CA ILE A 219 8.47 7.46 10.39
C ILE A 219 9.22 6.69 9.32
N PHE A 220 9.35 7.27 8.12
CA PHE A 220 9.99 6.61 6.97
C PHE A 220 11.45 7.02 6.78
N THR A 221 11.88 8.14 7.37
CA THR A 221 13.26 8.59 7.28
C THR A 221 14.14 7.91 8.32
N PRO A 222 15.37 7.50 7.97
CA PRO A 222 16.32 6.95 8.94
C PRO A 222 16.68 7.99 10.01
N ALA A 223 17.18 7.55 11.15
CA ALA A 223 17.83 8.45 12.10
C ALA A 223 19.11 9.03 11.48
N PHE A 224 19.54 10.16 11.98
CA PHE A 224 20.86 10.71 11.62
C PHE A 224 21.96 9.67 11.95
N TYR A 225 22.82 9.45 10.98
CA TYR A 225 24.06 8.70 11.19
C TYR A 225 25.17 9.24 10.29
N TYR A 226 26.41 9.06 10.68
CA TYR A 226 27.58 9.52 9.96
C TYR A 226 28.72 8.50 10.04
N GLY A 227 29.70 8.69 9.17
CA GLY A 227 30.88 7.86 9.14
C GLY A 227 32.02 8.45 8.33
N LEU A 228 33.17 7.79 8.38
CA LEU A 228 34.38 8.14 7.66
C LEU A 228 34.86 6.93 6.86
N THR A 229 35.19 7.14 5.60
CA THR A 229 35.82 6.14 4.73
C THR A 229 37.19 6.63 4.29
N CYS A 230 38.21 5.81 4.47
CA CYS A 230 39.55 6.03 3.94
C CYS A 230 39.78 5.05 2.77
N ARG A 231 40.19 5.59 1.62
CA ARG A 231 40.56 4.78 0.44
C ARG A 231 42.05 5.04 0.15
N LEU A 232 42.79 3.95 0.03
CA LEU A 232 44.18 3.94 -0.44
C LEU A 232 44.18 3.53 -1.91
N LYS A 233 44.98 4.26 -2.74
CA LYS A 233 45.21 3.96 -4.15
C LYS A 233 46.67 3.53 -4.26
N PHE A 234 46.95 2.34 -4.75
CA PHE A 234 48.28 1.79 -4.98
C PHE A 234 48.67 1.87 -6.45
#